data_ff7a12eadb92aebc7e0f0825d1bb2ded
#
_entry.id   ff7a12eadb92aebc7e0f0825d1bb2ded
#
_cell.length_a   1.000
_cell.length_b   1.000
_cell.length_c   1.000
_cell.angle_alpha   90.00
_cell.angle_beta   90.00
_cell.angle_gamma   90.00
#
_symmetry.space_group_name_H-M   'P 1'
#
loop_
_entity.id
_entity.type
_entity.pdbx_description
1 polymer ?
#
loop_
_entity_poly.entity_id
_entity_poly.type
_entity_poly.pdbx_seq_one_letter_code
_entity_poly.pdbx_strand_id
1 'polypeptide(L)'
;ENRRWSSEQSTEVLDVLSQSDTAALATDIGGHIVFWNRAAERLLGRPTNQVLGRRCYDVLGGKDVFGNRFCHENCSVVSMTRKGEAVQGFEIVLGSSPKQEQNINVSILKIPGSRPELFTLVHILHSIDRPGRLSRALERLGAQRSAGPATAPDGWEPVSSPGPVSLPKAPPLTDREKEILRWVAAGLQNK
;
A
#
# COMPACT_ATOMS: atom_id res chain seq x y z
N GLU A 1 -25.65 10.51 18.00
CA GLU A 1 -26.21 11.52 17.06
C GLU A 1 -25.80 11.13 15.64
N ASN A 2 -26.72 10.45 14.94
CA ASN A 2 -26.48 9.95 13.57
C ASN A 2 -26.66 11.10 12.59
N ARG A 3 -25.60 11.86 12.33
CA ARG A 3 -25.59 12.91 11.32
C ARG A 3 -25.78 12.25 9.93
N ARG A 4 -26.93 12.46 9.29
CA ARG A 4 -27.14 12.01 7.90
C ARG A 4 -26.20 12.77 6.98
N TRP A 5 -25.35 12.01 6.29
CA TRP A 5 -24.51 12.56 5.23
C TRP A 5 -25.38 12.98 4.03
N SER A 6 -25.14 14.19 3.52
CA SER A 6 -25.76 14.64 2.29
C SER A 6 -24.91 14.27 1.07
N SER A 7 -25.53 14.27 -0.12
CA SER A 7 -24.79 14.10 -1.37
C SER A 7 -23.76 15.22 -1.60
N GLU A 8 -24.03 16.43 -1.10
CA GLU A 8 -23.11 17.57 -1.14
C GLU A 8 -21.85 17.28 -0.34
N GLN A 9 -21.96 16.77 0.88
CA GLN A 9 -20.80 16.40 1.70
C GLN A 9 -19.95 15.29 1.06
N SER A 10 -20.57 14.36 0.36
CA SER A 10 -19.85 13.33 -0.40
C SER A 10 -19.02 13.94 -1.53
N THR A 11 -19.57 14.92 -2.22
CA THR A 11 -18.89 15.65 -3.29
C THR A 11 -17.72 16.47 -2.72
N GLU A 12 -17.94 17.19 -1.61
CA GLU A 12 -16.89 17.96 -0.94
C GLU A 12 -15.67 17.11 -0.56
N VAL A 13 -15.87 15.89 -0.05
CA VAL A 13 -14.77 14.99 0.27
C VAL A 13 -13.98 14.61 -0.99
N LEU A 14 -14.65 14.29 -2.08
CA LEU A 14 -13.99 13.97 -3.34
C LEU A 14 -13.27 15.18 -3.94
N ASP A 15 -13.82 16.37 -3.80
CA ASP A 15 -13.21 17.63 -4.25
C ASP A 15 -11.90 17.91 -3.49
N VAL A 16 -11.90 17.73 -2.16
CA VAL A 16 -10.68 17.84 -1.35
C VAL A 16 -9.63 16.81 -1.80
N LEU A 17 -10.05 15.57 -2.04
CA LEU A 17 -9.15 14.51 -2.49
C LEU A 17 -8.65 14.76 -3.92
N SER A 18 -9.40 15.47 -4.77
CA SER A 18 -8.97 15.82 -6.12
C SER A 18 -7.76 16.75 -6.12
N GLN A 19 -7.64 17.60 -5.11
CA GLN A 19 -6.56 18.57 -4.92
C GLN A 19 -5.41 18.02 -4.07
N SER A 20 -5.56 16.82 -3.52
CA SER A 20 -4.56 16.20 -2.66
C SER A 20 -3.43 15.55 -3.46
N ASP A 21 -2.21 15.62 -2.93
CA ASP A 21 -1.07 14.83 -3.41
C ASP A 21 -1.09 13.37 -2.93
N THR A 22 -2.01 13.01 -2.06
CA THR A 22 -2.25 11.63 -1.64
C THR A 22 -3.04 10.90 -2.72
N ALA A 23 -2.53 9.76 -3.18
CA ALA A 23 -3.22 8.96 -4.18
C ALA A 23 -4.54 8.41 -3.64
N ALA A 24 -5.64 8.69 -4.33
CA ALA A 24 -6.97 8.25 -3.92
C ALA A 24 -7.82 7.86 -5.14
N LEU A 25 -8.61 6.81 -4.93
CA LEU A 25 -9.68 6.42 -5.83
C LEU A 25 -10.95 6.13 -5.05
N ALA A 26 -12.10 6.22 -5.69
CA ALA A 26 -13.36 5.81 -5.06
C ALA A 26 -14.14 4.87 -5.96
N THR A 27 -14.86 3.94 -5.31
CA THR A 27 -15.73 2.99 -5.98
C THR A 27 -17.17 3.09 -5.47
N ASP A 28 -18.11 2.80 -6.34
CA ASP A 28 -19.50 2.56 -5.96
C ASP A 28 -19.68 1.19 -5.25
N ILE A 29 -20.91 0.90 -4.84
CA ILE A 29 -21.28 -0.38 -4.22
C ILE A 29 -21.08 -1.60 -5.11
N GLY A 30 -20.99 -1.40 -6.43
CA GLY A 30 -20.72 -2.42 -7.43
C GLY A 30 -19.22 -2.63 -7.67
N GLY A 31 -18.38 -1.81 -7.05
CA GLY A 31 -16.94 -1.85 -7.25
C GLY A 31 -16.46 -1.18 -8.53
N HIS A 32 -17.32 -0.33 -9.18
CA HIS A 32 -16.89 0.47 -10.30
C HIS A 32 -16.18 1.73 -9.82
N ILE A 33 -15.10 2.10 -10.45
CA ILE A 33 -14.34 3.30 -10.14
C ILE A 33 -15.15 4.52 -10.58
N VAL A 34 -15.52 5.37 -9.60
CA VAL A 34 -16.26 6.62 -9.83
C VAL A 34 -15.41 7.86 -9.63
N PHE A 35 -14.24 7.71 -9.00
CA PHE A 35 -13.29 8.79 -8.78
C PHE A 35 -11.85 8.27 -8.83
N TRP A 36 -10.96 9.10 -9.37
CA TRP A 36 -9.54 8.79 -9.52
C TRP A 36 -8.77 10.10 -9.59
N ASN A 37 -7.96 10.41 -8.59
CA ASN A 37 -7.26 11.68 -8.58
C ASN A 37 -5.91 11.63 -9.33
N ARG A 38 -5.36 12.81 -9.56
CA ARG A 38 -4.08 12.97 -10.27
C ARG A 38 -2.90 12.27 -9.56
N ALA A 39 -2.94 12.19 -8.24
CA ALA A 39 -1.92 11.46 -7.48
C ALA A 39 -2.01 9.95 -7.72
N ALA A 40 -3.22 9.39 -7.85
CA ALA A 40 -3.42 8.00 -8.23
C ALA A 40 -2.96 7.72 -9.67
N GLU A 41 -3.17 8.68 -10.61
CA GLU A 41 -2.61 8.56 -11.96
C GLU A 41 -1.08 8.43 -11.93
N ARG A 42 -0.41 9.28 -11.16
CA ARG A 42 1.06 9.23 -11.02
C ARG A 42 1.55 7.96 -10.36
N LEU A 43 0.89 7.54 -9.28
CA LEU A 43 1.29 6.36 -8.51
C LEU A 43 1.11 5.07 -9.31
N LEU A 44 -0.02 4.94 -10.01
CA LEU A 44 -0.45 3.69 -10.65
C LEU A 44 -0.17 3.68 -12.17
N GLY A 45 0.28 4.81 -12.73
CA GLY A 45 0.62 4.94 -14.14
C GLY A 45 -0.60 4.77 -15.08
N ARG A 46 -1.82 5.04 -14.59
CA ARG A 46 -3.06 4.89 -15.36
C ARG A 46 -3.85 6.19 -15.36
N PRO A 47 -4.14 6.78 -16.53
CA PRO A 47 -4.92 8.01 -16.62
C PRO A 47 -6.40 7.77 -16.30
N THR A 48 -7.05 8.77 -15.74
CA THR A 48 -8.45 8.73 -15.28
C THR A 48 -9.42 8.24 -16.36
N ASN A 49 -9.26 8.68 -17.60
CA ASN A 49 -10.14 8.31 -18.71
C ASN A 49 -10.10 6.82 -19.08
N GLN A 50 -9.06 6.09 -18.65
CA GLN A 50 -8.94 4.63 -18.88
C GLN A 50 -9.50 3.78 -17.75
N VAL A 51 -9.78 4.38 -16.60
CA VAL A 51 -10.15 3.65 -15.39
C VAL A 51 -11.56 3.93 -14.91
N LEU A 52 -12.11 5.13 -15.15
CA LEU A 52 -13.46 5.47 -14.73
C LEU A 52 -14.50 4.50 -15.33
N GLY A 53 -15.45 4.08 -14.51
CA GLY A 53 -16.50 3.12 -14.86
C GLY A 53 -16.03 1.66 -14.92
N ARG A 54 -14.73 1.38 -14.84
CA ARG A 54 -14.22 0.02 -14.82
C ARG A 54 -14.28 -0.59 -13.43
N ARG A 55 -14.25 -1.91 -13.34
CA ARG A 55 -14.16 -2.64 -12.08
C ARG A 55 -12.81 -2.41 -11.42
N CYS A 56 -12.82 -2.03 -10.15
CA CYS A 56 -11.61 -1.77 -9.37
C CYS A 56 -10.64 -2.97 -9.39
N TYR A 57 -11.15 -4.18 -9.24
CA TYR A 57 -10.31 -5.39 -9.22
C TYR A 57 -9.61 -5.68 -10.57
N ASP A 58 -10.19 -5.27 -11.70
CA ASP A 58 -9.56 -5.40 -13.02
C ASP A 58 -8.48 -4.34 -13.23
N VAL A 59 -8.68 -3.17 -12.64
CA VAL A 59 -7.73 -2.07 -12.77
C VAL A 59 -6.55 -2.26 -11.83
N LEU A 60 -6.78 -2.57 -10.57
CA LEU A 60 -5.71 -2.71 -9.58
C LEU A 60 -5.00 -4.07 -9.68
N GLY A 61 -5.75 -5.17 -9.82
CA GLY A 61 -5.17 -6.52 -9.92
C GLY A 61 -4.27 -6.89 -8.74
N GLY A 62 -4.53 -6.30 -7.57
CA GLY A 62 -3.66 -6.42 -6.40
C GLY A 62 -3.55 -7.84 -5.87
N LYS A 63 -2.36 -8.17 -5.38
CA LYS A 63 -2.04 -9.42 -4.69
C LYS A 63 -1.79 -9.14 -3.21
N ASP A 64 -1.92 -10.14 -2.36
CA ASP A 64 -1.44 -10.08 -0.99
C ASP A 64 0.10 -10.19 -0.92
N VAL A 65 0.65 -10.09 0.27
CA VAL A 65 2.10 -10.18 0.51
C VAL A 65 2.67 -11.58 0.20
N PHE A 66 1.82 -12.58 0.04
CA PHE A 66 2.18 -13.96 -0.30
C PHE A 66 2.05 -14.24 -1.81
N GLY A 67 1.59 -13.26 -2.59
CA GLY A 67 1.41 -13.36 -4.04
C GLY A 67 0.03 -13.90 -4.47
N ASN A 68 -0.89 -14.16 -3.53
CA ASN A 68 -2.25 -14.58 -3.86
C ASN A 68 -3.07 -13.37 -4.36
N ARG A 69 -4.03 -13.63 -5.25
CA ARG A 69 -4.91 -12.59 -5.77
C ARG A 69 -5.79 -12.03 -4.64
N PHE A 70 -5.56 -10.78 -4.27
CA PHE A 70 -6.36 -10.05 -3.28
C PHE A 70 -7.57 -9.36 -3.92
N CYS A 71 -7.34 -8.67 -5.03
CA CYS A 71 -8.42 -7.98 -5.75
C CYS A 71 -9.15 -8.95 -6.68
N HIS A 72 -10.44 -9.20 -6.40
CA HIS A 72 -11.30 -10.11 -7.16
C HIS A 72 -12.76 -9.62 -7.13
N GLU A 73 -13.63 -10.22 -7.93
CA GLU A 73 -15.03 -9.81 -8.08
C GLU A 73 -15.80 -9.77 -6.76
N ASN A 74 -15.61 -10.79 -5.92
CA ASN A 74 -16.22 -10.87 -4.58
C ASN A 74 -15.35 -10.19 -3.53
N CYS A 75 -15.06 -8.90 -3.75
CA CYS A 75 -14.16 -8.13 -2.90
C CYS A 75 -14.59 -8.17 -1.42
N SER A 76 -13.69 -8.63 -0.55
CA SER A 76 -13.91 -8.72 0.90
C SER A 76 -14.19 -7.36 1.53
N VAL A 77 -13.53 -6.30 1.06
CA VAL A 77 -13.73 -4.91 1.51
C VAL A 77 -15.18 -4.48 1.29
N VAL A 78 -15.72 -4.70 0.09
CA VAL A 78 -17.13 -4.38 -0.21
C VAL A 78 -18.07 -5.23 0.64
N SER A 79 -17.79 -6.51 0.80
CA SER A 79 -18.61 -7.43 1.60
C SER A 79 -18.67 -7.01 3.08
N MET A 80 -17.51 -6.73 3.70
CA MET A 80 -17.43 -6.26 5.08
C MET A 80 -18.16 -4.93 5.27
N THR A 81 -17.95 -3.99 4.33
CA THR A 81 -18.61 -2.68 4.40
C THR A 81 -20.13 -2.78 4.30
N ARG A 82 -20.67 -3.71 3.47
CA ARG A 82 -22.13 -3.98 3.38
C ARG A 82 -22.69 -4.51 4.68
N LYS A 83 -21.93 -5.32 5.41
CA LYS A 83 -22.33 -5.85 6.72
C LYS A 83 -22.18 -4.81 7.84
N GLY A 84 -21.64 -3.62 7.57
CA GLY A 84 -21.33 -2.60 8.56
C GLY A 84 -20.09 -2.89 9.39
N GLU A 85 -19.27 -3.85 8.98
CA GLU A 85 -17.99 -4.17 9.60
C GLU A 85 -16.94 -3.12 9.26
N ALA A 86 -16.09 -2.78 10.24
CA ALA A 86 -14.98 -1.87 10.01
C ALA A 86 -13.90 -2.55 9.17
N VAL A 87 -13.49 -1.90 8.08
CA VAL A 87 -12.35 -2.35 7.27
C VAL A 87 -11.09 -1.69 7.80
N GLN A 88 -10.17 -2.49 8.31
CA GLN A 88 -8.83 -2.03 8.68
C GLN A 88 -7.99 -1.81 7.44
N GLY A 89 -6.98 -0.93 7.55
CA GLY A 89 -5.98 -0.76 6.50
C GLY A 89 -5.23 -2.07 6.23
N PHE A 90 -4.88 -2.29 4.98
CA PHE A 90 -4.21 -3.50 4.53
C PHE A 90 -3.14 -3.18 3.48
N GLU A 91 -2.25 -4.13 3.27
CA GLU A 91 -1.21 -4.02 2.25
C GLU A 91 -1.54 -4.87 1.04
N ILE A 92 -1.28 -4.33 -0.15
CA ILE A 92 -1.34 -5.05 -1.42
C ILE A 92 -0.08 -4.81 -2.24
N VAL A 93 0.22 -5.78 -3.07
CA VAL A 93 1.28 -5.68 -4.07
C VAL A 93 0.64 -5.41 -5.42
N LEU A 94 0.99 -4.30 -6.04
CA LEU A 94 0.55 -3.92 -7.39
C LEU A 94 1.72 -4.06 -8.37
N GLY A 95 1.42 -4.48 -9.59
CA GLY A 95 2.41 -4.63 -10.65
C GLY A 95 2.30 -5.98 -11.33
N SER A 96 2.65 -6.01 -12.63
CA SER A 96 2.57 -7.20 -13.48
C SER A 96 3.86 -8.01 -13.54
N SER A 97 4.95 -7.47 -13.01
CA SER A 97 6.25 -8.17 -12.95
C SER A 97 7.02 -7.82 -11.68
N PRO A 98 7.91 -8.70 -11.19
CA PRO A 98 8.69 -8.47 -9.97
C PRO A 98 9.50 -7.17 -9.96
N LYS A 99 9.89 -6.69 -11.15
CA LYS A 99 10.64 -5.43 -11.30
C LYS A 99 9.77 -4.18 -11.16
N GLN A 100 8.46 -4.33 -11.32
CA GLN A 100 7.46 -3.26 -11.29
C GLN A 100 6.52 -3.38 -10.09
N GLU A 101 6.72 -4.38 -9.24
CA GLU A 101 5.92 -4.55 -8.04
C GLU A 101 6.13 -3.40 -7.07
N GLN A 102 5.01 -2.84 -6.62
CA GLN A 102 4.95 -1.79 -5.61
C GLN A 102 4.12 -2.28 -4.43
N ASN A 103 4.65 -2.13 -3.22
CA ASN A 103 3.86 -2.38 -2.01
C ASN A 103 3.06 -1.12 -1.69
N ILE A 104 1.77 -1.28 -1.57
CA ILE A 104 0.83 -0.19 -1.32
C ILE A 104 0.07 -0.50 -0.04
N ASN A 105 0.13 0.42 0.92
CA ASN A 105 -0.80 0.42 2.04
C ASN A 105 -2.11 1.08 1.59
N VAL A 106 -3.22 0.45 1.87
CA VAL A 106 -4.56 0.90 1.50
C VAL A 106 -5.34 1.18 2.76
N SER A 107 -5.79 2.42 2.93
CA SER A 107 -6.78 2.79 3.94
C SER A 107 -8.14 2.98 3.28
N ILE A 108 -9.21 2.51 3.94
CA ILE A 108 -10.57 2.58 3.43
C ILE A 108 -11.37 3.60 4.22
N LEU A 109 -12.03 4.51 3.48
CA LEU A 109 -13.01 5.44 4.04
C LEU A 109 -14.36 5.15 3.38
N LYS A 110 -15.37 4.84 4.20
CA LYS A 110 -16.75 4.70 3.75
C LYS A 110 -17.44 6.07 3.78
N ILE A 111 -17.92 6.51 2.64
CA ILE A 111 -18.80 7.68 2.53
C ILE A 111 -20.23 7.15 2.39
N PRO A 112 -21.12 7.38 3.37
CA PRO A 112 -22.53 6.97 3.29
C PRO A 112 -23.23 7.68 2.15
N GLY A 113 -24.12 6.97 1.45
CA GLY A 113 -25.00 7.55 0.44
C GLY A 113 -26.33 8.03 1.03
N SER A 114 -27.24 8.44 0.15
CA SER A 114 -28.59 8.91 0.52
C SER A 114 -29.48 7.81 1.16
N ARG A 115 -29.15 6.55 0.95
CA ARG A 115 -29.79 5.37 1.55
C ARG A 115 -28.74 4.53 2.27
N PRO A 116 -29.10 3.79 3.33
CA PRO A 116 -28.16 2.97 4.09
C PRO A 116 -27.39 1.94 3.26
N GLU A 117 -28.03 1.43 2.19
CA GLU A 117 -27.47 0.42 1.30
C GLU A 117 -26.46 1.03 0.29
N LEU A 118 -26.55 2.35 0.07
CA LEU A 118 -25.68 3.05 -0.86
C LEU A 118 -24.48 3.65 -0.11
N PHE A 119 -23.31 3.44 -0.64
CA PHE A 119 -22.07 4.03 -0.13
C PHE A 119 -21.02 4.13 -1.23
N THR A 120 -20.10 5.02 -1.03
CA THR A 120 -18.87 5.13 -1.83
C THR A 120 -17.71 4.70 -0.97
N LEU A 121 -16.84 3.85 -1.49
CA LEU A 121 -15.60 3.46 -0.82
C LEU A 121 -14.44 4.26 -1.40
N VAL A 122 -13.85 5.10 -0.59
CA VAL A 122 -12.59 5.78 -0.92
C VAL A 122 -11.43 4.91 -0.47
N HIS A 123 -10.54 4.63 -1.40
CA HIS A 123 -9.28 3.94 -1.16
C HIS A 123 -8.17 4.98 -1.18
N ILE A 124 -7.50 5.16 -0.06
CA ILE A 124 -6.33 6.03 0.08
C ILE A 124 -5.10 5.15 -0.02
N LEU A 125 -4.21 5.47 -0.96
CA LEU A 125 -3.09 4.62 -1.34
C LEU A 125 -1.78 5.28 -0.95
N HIS A 126 -0.96 4.58 -0.19
CA HIS A 126 0.39 5.01 0.16
C HIS A 126 1.41 3.99 -0.32
N SER A 127 2.38 4.43 -1.11
CA SER A 127 3.51 3.57 -1.48
C SER A 127 4.36 3.28 -0.24
N ILE A 128 4.64 2.00 -0.01
CA ILE A 128 5.53 1.57 1.07
C ILE A 128 6.89 1.29 0.46
N ASP A 129 7.88 2.11 0.80
CA ASP A 129 9.26 1.82 0.50
C ASP A 129 9.78 0.76 1.48
N ARG A 130 9.74 -0.50 1.06
CA ARG A 130 10.43 -1.55 1.86
C ARG A 130 11.94 -1.36 1.77
N PRO A 131 12.69 -1.64 2.87
CA PRO A 131 14.16 -1.44 2.94
C PRO A 131 14.95 -2.06 1.78
N GLY A 132 14.41 -3.08 1.11
CA GLY A 132 15.03 -3.70 -0.07
C GLY A 132 15.19 -2.79 -1.30
N ARG A 133 14.45 -1.67 -1.40
CA ARG A 133 14.67 -0.68 -2.45
C ARG A 133 15.91 0.17 -2.18
N LEU A 134 16.11 0.55 -0.92
CA LEU A 134 17.30 1.30 -0.51
C LEU A 134 18.57 0.44 -0.70
N SER A 135 18.53 -0.84 -0.31
CA SER A 135 19.63 -1.77 -0.55
C SER A 135 19.97 -1.93 -2.03
N ARG A 136 18.94 -2.10 -2.89
CA ARG A 136 19.15 -2.18 -4.35
C ARG A 136 19.66 -0.86 -4.96
N ALA A 137 19.25 0.29 -4.43
CA ALA A 137 19.77 1.59 -4.85
C ALA A 137 21.23 1.75 -4.42
N LEU A 138 21.59 1.34 -3.21
CA LEU A 138 22.95 1.33 -2.70
C LEU A 138 23.85 0.34 -3.47
N GLU A 139 23.34 -0.84 -3.82
CA GLU A 139 24.03 -1.82 -4.68
C GLU A 139 24.32 -1.26 -6.07
N ARG A 140 23.35 -0.53 -6.68
CA ARG A 140 23.56 0.14 -7.96
C ARG A 140 24.60 1.26 -7.88
N LEU A 141 24.60 2.04 -6.81
CA LEU A 141 25.60 3.08 -6.56
C LEU A 141 26.97 2.47 -6.24
N GLY A 142 27.02 1.34 -5.54
CA GLY A 142 28.23 0.57 -5.27
C GLY A 142 28.84 -0.03 -6.54
N ALA A 143 28.01 -0.58 -7.43
CA ALA A 143 28.43 -1.17 -8.71
C ALA A 143 28.98 -0.12 -9.69
N GLN A 144 28.53 1.12 -9.61
CA GLN A 144 29.07 2.23 -10.42
C GLN A 144 30.44 2.72 -9.95
N ARG A 145 30.83 2.43 -8.71
CA ARG A 145 32.15 2.77 -8.16
C ARG A 145 33.27 1.79 -8.53
N SER A 146 32.92 0.62 -9.04
CA SER A 146 33.90 -0.41 -9.46
C SER A 146 34.36 -0.28 -10.91
N ALA A 147 33.92 0.72 -11.66
CA ALA A 147 34.33 0.96 -13.03
C ALA A 147 35.28 2.19 -13.11
N GLY A 148 36.56 1.96 -12.90
CA GLY A 148 37.63 2.84 -13.32
C GLY A 148 38.42 3.55 -12.19
N PRO A 149 39.77 3.61 -12.29
CA PRO A 149 40.59 4.35 -11.35
C PRO A 149 40.47 5.85 -11.67
N ALA A 150 39.64 6.58 -10.91
CA ALA A 150 39.81 8.04 -10.83
C ALA A 150 40.98 8.31 -9.91
N THR A 151 42.04 8.87 -10.45
CA THR A 151 43.17 9.45 -9.71
C THR A 151 42.63 10.40 -8.66
N ALA A 152 42.82 10.07 -7.40
CA ALA A 152 42.51 10.94 -6.28
C ALA A 152 43.39 12.21 -6.35
N PRO A 153 42.87 13.42 -6.10
CA PRO A 153 43.70 14.60 -5.91
C PRO A 153 44.53 14.45 -4.65
N ASP A 154 45.81 14.82 -4.73
CA ASP A 154 46.75 14.79 -3.62
C ASP A 154 46.19 15.55 -2.41
N GLY A 155 46.15 14.91 -1.24
CA GLY A 155 45.80 15.53 0.03
C GLY A 155 44.58 14.94 0.78
N TRP A 156 43.95 13.87 0.32
CA TRP A 156 42.86 13.23 1.04
C TRP A 156 43.41 12.14 1.98
N GLU A 157 43.41 12.41 3.29
CA GLU A 157 43.56 11.35 4.29
C GLU A 157 42.25 10.58 4.44
N PRO A 158 42.24 9.23 4.36
CA PRO A 158 41.03 8.45 4.56
C PRO A 158 40.58 8.54 6.02
N VAL A 159 39.41 9.10 6.25
CA VAL A 159 38.74 9.05 7.57
C VAL A 159 38.53 7.59 7.90
N SER A 160 39.11 7.14 9.02
CA SER A 160 39.00 5.79 9.55
C SER A 160 37.51 5.36 9.58
N SER A 161 37.19 4.28 8.90
CA SER A 161 35.86 3.70 8.90
C SER A 161 35.41 3.47 10.35
N PRO A 162 34.20 3.90 10.76
CA PRO A 162 33.68 3.51 12.05
C PRO A 162 33.58 1.98 12.06
N GLY A 163 34.16 1.38 13.09
CA GLY A 163 34.15 -0.06 13.29
C GLY A 163 32.72 -0.62 13.28
N PRO A 164 32.55 -1.94 13.11
CA PRO A 164 31.24 -2.55 13.01
C PRO A 164 30.39 -2.14 14.20
N VAL A 165 29.29 -1.42 13.94
CA VAL A 165 28.29 -1.07 14.94
C VAL A 165 27.67 -2.40 15.36
N SER A 166 28.00 -2.89 16.55
CA SER A 166 27.31 -4.03 17.14
C SER A 166 25.88 -3.61 17.46
N LEU A 167 24.94 -4.12 16.66
CA LEU A 167 23.52 -3.99 16.94
C LEU A 167 23.24 -4.60 18.33
N PRO A 168 22.45 -3.94 19.19
CA PRO A 168 22.07 -4.51 20.46
C PRO A 168 21.39 -5.86 20.22
N LYS A 169 21.85 -6.90 20.92
CA LYS A 169 21.25 -8.23 20.86
C LYS A 169 19.76 -8.10 21.17
N ALA A 170 18.91 -8.55 20.25
CA ALA A 170 17.48 -8.59 20.51
C ALA A 170 17.21 -9.34 21.82
N PRO A 171 16.31 -8.86 22.68
CA PRO A 171 15.96 -9.54 23.91
C PRO A 171 15.48 -10.96 23.59
N PRO A 172 15.76 -11.96 24.44
CA PRO A 172 15.29 -13.31 24.22
C PRO A 172 13.76 -13.34 24.22
N LEU A 173 13.18 -14.11 23.31
CA LEU A 173 11.74 -14.29 23.22
C LEU A 173 11.17 -14.76 24.57
N THR A 174 10.05 -14.17 24.97
CA THR A 174 9.28 -14.62 26.13
C THR A 174 8.73 -16.03 25.90
N ASP A 175 8.39 -16.73 26.96
CA ASP A 175 7.85 -18.10 26.85
C ASP A 175 6.53 -18.12 26.08
N ARG A 176 5.72 -17.06 26.17
CA ARG A 176 4.50 -16.91 25.41
C ARG A 176 4.75 -16.73 23.90
N GLU A 177 5.76 -15.97 23.51
CA GLU A 177 6.16 -15.82 22.11
C GLU A 177 6.70 -17.11 21.53
N LYS A 178 7.48 -17.88 22.29
CA LYS A 178 7.95 -19.21 21.89
C LYS A 178 6.79 -20.20 21.71
N GLU A 179 5.78 -20.14 22.58
CA GLU A 179 4.58 -20.96 22.48
C GLU A 179 3.80 -20.66 21.22
N ILE A 180 3.56 -19.36 20.92
CA ILE A 180 2.90 -18.92 19.69
C ILE A 180 3.68 -19.40 18.45
N LEU A 181 4.98 -19.25 18.44
CA LEU A 181 5.81 -19.71 17.33
C LEU A 181 5.73 -21.23 17.12
N ARG A 182 5.63 -22.02 18.20
CA ARG A 182 5.44 -23.48 18.09
C ARG A 182 4.08 -23.82 17.48
N TRP A 183 3.01 -23.09 17.84
CA TRP A 183 1.68 -23.30 17.24
C TRP A 183 1.64 -22.95 15.76
N VAL A 184 2.26 -21.83 15.38
CA VAL A 184 2.40 -21.43 13.98
C VAL A 184 3.21 -22.47 13.19
N ALA A 185 4.33 -22.95 13.74
CA ALA A 185 5.14 -23.98 13.10
C ALA A 185 4.44 -25.34 12.99
N ALA A 186 3.51 -25.63 13.91
CA ALA A 186 2.67 -26.83 13.86
C ALA A 186 1.43 -26.71 12.94
N GLY A 187 1.25 -25.56 12.23
CA GLY A 187 0.13 -25.35 11.33
C GLY A 187 -1.22 -25.18 12.02
N LEU A 188 -1.24 -24.94 13.33
CA LEU A 188 -2.47 -24.71 14.08
C LEU A 188 -2.93 -23.26 13.86
N GLN A 189 -3.95 -23.08 13.01
CA GLN A 189 -4.61 -21.80 12.85
C GLN A 189 -5.48 -21.52 14.08
N ASN A 190 -5.44 -20.28 14.56
CA ASN A 190 -6.40 -19.81 15.57
C ASN A 190 -7.84 -19.98 15.05
N LYS A 191 -8.62 -20.76 15.77
CA LYS A 191 -10.07 -20.80 15.62
C LYS A 191 -10.71 -19.58 16.30
#